data_2f6b9466274b9b5f526f580f095611f5
#
_entry.id   2f6b9466274b9b5f526f580f095611f5
#
_cell.length_a   1.000
_cell.length_b   1.000
_cell.length_c   1.000
_cell.angle_alpha   90.00
_cell.angle_beta   90.00
_cell.angle_gamma   90.00
#
_symmetry.space_group_name_H-M   'P 1'
#
loop_
_entity.id
_entity.type
_entity.pdbx_description
1 polymer ?
#
loop_
_entity_poly.entity_id
_entity_poly.type
_entity_poly.pdbx_seq_one_letter_code
_entity_poly.pdbx_strand_id
1 'polypeptide(L)'
;MVSKSKKLFDQAKKIIPSGVNSPVRFFKPYPFFVKKSQGSSIWDEDGKRYIDYCNGYGALLLGHARKEIISAVSSQLKKGTLYTIPTALEVELSKLIIKNFPSMGKVRLVNTGAEATMTAIRLARGFTKKKKIIKFEGCYHGAYSSVLVKAGSGSAHIGISVSEGGLKEASKNTLVVPYNDSQ
;
A
#
# COMPACT_ATOMS: atom_id res chain seq x y z
N MET A 1 -8.62 21.98 26.63
CA MET A 1 -8.50 20.49 26.83
C MET A 1 -7.49 19.93 25.86
N VAL A 2 -6.70 18.94 26.27
CA VAL A 2 -5.77 18.26 25.36
C VAL A 2 -6.56 17.37 24.41
N SER A 3 -6.29 17.44 23.09
CA SER A 3 -6.92 16.63 22.04
C SER A 3 -6.82 15.12 22.34
N LYS A 4 -7.86 14.37 22.02
CA LYS A 4 -7.87 12.90 22.13
C LYS A 4 -6.81 12.28 21.22
N SER A 5 -6.63 12.82 20.00
CA SER A 5 -5.58 12.40 19.09
C SER A 5 -4.19 12.55 19.70
N LYS A 6 -3.91 13.65 20.42
CA LYS A 6 -2.64 13.82 21.13
C LYS A 6 -2.43 12.76 22.21
N LYS A 7 -3.46 12.49 23.02
CA LYS A 7 -3.38 11.44 24.07
C LYS A 7 -3.09 10.07 23.45
N LEU A 8 -3.77 9.72 22.36
CA LEU A 8 -3.55 8.46 21.65
C LEU A 8 -2.14 8.39 21.05
N PHE A 9 -1.64 9.48 20.48
CA PHE A 9 -0.28 9.52 19.94
C PHE A 9 0.78 9.35 21.04
N ASP A 10 0.57 9.97 22.21
CA ASP A 10 1.48 9.80 23.35
C ASP A 10 1.50 8.36 23.89
N GLN A 11 0.37 7.65 23.81
CA GLN A 11 0.31 6.22 24.10
C GLN A 11 1.00 5.41 23.00
N ALA A 12 0.69 5.70 21.73
CA ALA A 12 1.25 5.01 20.58
C ALA A 12 2.79 5.06 20.57
N LYS A 13 3.40 6.20 20.90
CA LYS A 13 4.86 6.34 20.98
C LYS A 13 5.53 5.38 21.96
N LYS A 14 4.80 4.88 22.95
CA LYS A 14 5.34 3.92 23.95
C LYS A 14 5.38 2.49 23.42
N ILE A 15 4.58 2.15 22.39
CA ILE A 15 4.35 0.78 21.94
C ILE A 15 4.50 0.59 20.43
N ILE A 16 4.55 1.67 19.66
CA ILE A 16 4.72 1.66 18.21
C ILE A 16 5.92 2.53 17.86
N PRO A 17 6.88 2.06 17.05
CA PRO A 17 8.01 2.88 16.60
C PRO A 17 7.53 4.20 16.00
N SER A 18 8.06 5.33 16.50
CA SER A 18 7.64 6.69 16.13
C SER A 18 6.14 6.99 16.33
N GLY A 19 5.38 6.12 17.01
CA GLY A 19 3.95 6.27 17.26
C GLY A 19 3.04 6.01 16.05
N VAL A 20 3.58 5.51 14.93
CA VAL A 20 2.82 5.23 13.70
C VAL A 20 3.31 3.96 13.01
N ASN A 21 2.40 3.19 12.40
CA ASN A 21 2.74 1.95 11.69
C ASN A 21 3.27 2.17 10.26
N SER A 22 3.38 3.43 9.83
CA SER A 22 4.01 3.80 8.58
C SER A 22 4.49 5.25 8.64
N PRO A 23 5.70 5.56 8.12
CA PRO A 23 6.24 6.92 8.11
C PRO A 23 5.32 7.95 7.46
N VAL A 24 4.57 7.55 6.43
CA VAL A 24 3.61 8.43 5.73
C VAL A 24 2.43 8.88 6.61
N ARG A 25 2.21 8.25 7.76
CA ARG A 25 1.17 8.63 8.73
C ARG A 25 1.67 9.60 9.79
N PHE A 26 2.95 9.96 9.75
CA PHE A 26 3.52 10.89 10.72
C PHE A 26 3.33 12.33 10.25
N PHE A 27 2.69 13.16 11.09
CA PHE A 27 2.51 14.61 10.90
C PHE A 27 2.93 15.36 12.15
N LYS A 28 3.56 16.51 11.98
CA LYS A 28 3.87 17.42 13.08
C LYS A 28 2.67 18.31 13.39
N PRO A 29 2.40 18.64 14.65
CA PRO A 29 3.09 18.19 15.87
C PRO A 29 2.72 16.78 16.29
N TYR A 30 1.62 16.24 15.84
CA TYR A 30 1.12 14.85 16.01
C TYR A 30 0.05 14.56 14.97
N PRO A 31 -0.09 13.29 14.53
CA PRO A 31 -1.18 12.90 13.64
C PRO A 31 -2.53 12.92 14.37
N PHE A 32 -3.60 13.27 13.67
CA PHE A 32 -4.93 13.01 14.19
C PHE A 32 -5.28 11.52 14.00
N PHE A 33 -6.10 11.00 14.91
CA PHE A 33 -6.58 9.62 14.86
C PHE A 33 -8.01 9.58 14.35
N VAL A 34 -8.25 8.76 13.32
CA VAL A 34 -9.57 8.65 12.69
C VAL A 34 -10.46 7.74 13.53
N LYS A 35 -11.65 8.24 13.88
CA LYS A 35 -12.70 7.51 14.59
C LYS A 35 -13.66 6.81 13.65
N LYS A 36 -14.06 7.48 12.57
CA LYS A 36 -15.01 6.96 11.57
C LYS A 36 -14.80 7.62 10.22
N SER A 37 -15.34 7.00 9.19
CA SER A 37 -15.32 7.52 7.83
C SER A 37 -16.57 7.14 7.07
N GLN A 38 -16.98 7.97 6.10
CA GLN A 38 -18.11 7.71 5.21
C GLN A 38 -18.02 8.55 3.93
N GLY A 39 -18.23 7.95 2.79
CA GLY A 39 -18.10 8.62 1.48
C GLY A 39 -16.72 9.24 1.33
N SER A 40 -16.64 10.54 1.08
CA SER A 40 -15.39 11.30 0.98
C SER A 40 -14.90 11.89 2.31
N SER A 41 -15.52 11.57 3.43
CA SER A 41 -15.25 12.23 4.71
C SER A 41 -14.70 11.26 5.76
N ILE A 42 -13.79 11.80 6.58
CA ILE A 42 -13.28 11.16 7.79
C ILE A 42 -13.50 12.08 8.98
N TRP A 43 -13.67 11.50 10.16
CA TRP A 43 -13.80 12.23 11.43
C TRP A 43 -12.75 11.73 12.39
N ASP A 44 -12.07 12.68 13.03
CA ASP A 44 -11.09 12.34 14.05
C ASP A 44 -11.77 11.98 15.41
N GLU A 45 -10.96 11.59 16.38
CA GLU A 45 -11.41 11.23 17.71
C GLU A 45 -12.01 12.41 18.51
N ASP A 46 -11.71 13.63 18.10
CA ASP A 46 -12.27 14.86 18.67
C ASP A 46 -13.58 15.27 17.98
N GLY A 47 -13.99 14.55 16.91
CA GLY A 47 -15.22 14.77 16.16
C GLY A 47 -15.10 15.76 15.01
N LYS A 48 -13.90 16.28 14.72
CA LYS A 48 -13.66 17.18 13.61
C LYS A 48 -13.71 16.41 12.29
N ARG A 49 -14.43 16.96 11.31
CA ARG A 49 -14.58 16.39 9.97
C ARG A 49 -13.50 16.92 9.02
N TYR A 50 -13.00 16.03 8.17
CA TYR A 50 -12.08 16.33 7.07
C TYR A 50 -12.57 15.67 5.79
N ILE A 51 -12.20 16.23 4.64
CA ILE A 51 -12.35 15.56 3.34
C ILE A 51 -11.09 14.73 3.11
N ASP A 52 -11.28 13.46 2.79
CA ASP A 52 -10.17 12.54 2.51
C ASP A 52 -9.78 12.58 1.03
N TYR A 53 -8.72 13.32 0.73
CA TYR A 53 -8.11 13.34 -0.61
C TYR A 53 -7.06 12.24 -0.81
N CYS A 54 -6.70 11.50 0.26
CA CYS A 54 -5.74 10.40 0.16
C CYS A 54 -6.35 9.12 -0.38
N ASN A 55 -7.59 8.83 -0.04
CA ASN A 55 -8.33 7.62 -0.45
C ASN A 55 -7.51 6.33 -0.31
N GLY A 56 -6.78 6.17 0.81
CA GLY A 56 -5.91 5.02 1.02
C GLY A 56 -4.84 4.85 -0.07
N TYR A 57 -4.28 5.95 -0.57
CA TYR A 57 -3.33 5.99 -1.70
C TYR A 57 -3.91 5.38 -2.99
N GLY A 58 -5.19 5.66 -3.26
CA GLY A 58 -5.88 5.20 -4.46
C GLY A 58 -6.57 3.84 -4.34
N ALA A 59 -6.44 3.15 -3.22
CA ALA A 59 -7.11 1.86 -3.02
C ALA A 59 -8.62 2.01 -2.79
N LEU A 60 -9.08 3.17 -2.30
CA LEU A 60 -10.46 3.42 -1.89
C LEU A 60 -11.25 4.18 -2.97
N LEU A 61 -11.33 3.66 -4.18
CA LEU A 61 -11.97 4.32 -5.33
C LEU A 61 -13.45 4.66 -5.11
N LEU A 62 -14.16 3.86 -4.33
CA LEU A 62 -15.62 3.97 -4.12
C LEU A 62 -15.98 4.79 -2.88
N GLY A 63 -14.99 5.35 -2.18
CA GLY A 63 -15.17 6.05 -0.92
C GLY A 63 -15.37 5.12 0.27
N HIS A 64 -15.40 5.74 1.46
CA HIS A 64 -15.53 5.03 2.72
C HIS A 64 -16.92 4.47 2.97
N ALA A 65 -16.98 3.30 3.59
CA ALA A 65 -18.20 2.69 4.15
C ALA A 65 -19.36 2.60 3.14
N ARG A 66 -19.09 2.27 1.89
CA ARG A 66 -20.11 2.08 0.87
C ARG A 66 -21.00 0.89 1.20
N LYS A 67 -22.30 1.10 1.22
CA LYS A 67 -23.30 0.12 1.71
C LYS A 67 -23.22 -1.22 0.98
N GLU A 68 -23.06 -1.20 -0.34
CA GLU A 68 -22.99 -2.41 -1.15
C GLU A 68 -21.76 -3.25 -0.82
N ILE A 69 -20.61 -2.59 -0.57
CA ILE A 69 -19.37 -3.27 -0.17
C ILE A 69 -19.53 -3.87 1.22
N ILE A 70 -20.06 -3.08 2.19
CA ILE A 70 -20.30 -3.57 3.55
C ILE A 70 -21.23 -4.78 3.52
N SER A 71 -22.33 -4.73 2.77
CA SER A 71 -23.27 -5.84 2.65
C SER A 71 -22.61 -7.09 2.10
N ALA A 72 -21.87 -6.97 1.00
CA ALA A 72 -21.18 -8.11 0.37
C ALA A 72 -20.14 -8.73 1.33
N VAL A 73 -19.32 -7.89 1.96
CA VAL A 73 -18.30 -8.35 2.92
C VAL A 73 -18.96 -9.01 4.13
N SER A 74 -19.99 -8.40 4.71
CA SER A 74 -20.73 -8.96 5.86
C SER A 74 -21.37 -10.31 5.53
N SER A 75 -21.89 -10.48 4.31
CA SER A 75 -22.43 -11.76 3.84
C SER A 75 -21.32 -12.82 3.72
N GLN A 76 -20.15 -12.45 3.20
CA GLN A 76 -19.02 -13.39 3.07
C GLN A 76 -18.41 -13.76 4.41
N LEU A 77 -18.34 -12.83 5.38
CA LEU A 77 -17.85 -13.10 6.74
C LEU A 77 -18.58 -14.25 7.42
N LYS A 78 -19.89 -14.37 7.17
CA LYS A 78 -20.70 -15.49 7.71
C LYS A 78 -20.35 -16.86 7.11
N LYS A 79 -19.65 -16.89 5.96
CA LYS A 79 -19.22 -18.12 5.27
C LYS A 79 -17.75 -18.45 5.52
N GLY A 80 -17.01 -17.54 6.19
CA GLY A 80 -15.57 -17.63 6.40
C GLY A 80 -14.78 -16.76 5.43
N THR A 81 -13.52 -16.49 5.78
CA THR A 81 -12.68 -15.49 5.09
C THR A 81 -11.29 -15.99 4.73
N LEU A 82 -10.83 -17.06 5.34
CA LEU A 82 -9.50 -17.62 5.11
C LEU A 82 -9.60 -19.12 4.85
N TYR A 83 -9.13 -19.51 3.68
CA TYR A 83 -9.12 -20.91 3.26
C TYR A 83 -7.74 -21.28 2.71
N THR A 84 -7.30 -22.49 2.99
CA THR A 84 -6.08 -23.06 2.40
C THR A 84 -6.35 -23.69 1.02
N ILE A 85 -7.61 -23.76 0.62
CA ILE A 85 -8.10 -24.37 -0.62
C ILE A 85 -8.71 -23.25 -1.50
N PRO A 86 -8.62 -23.36 -2.84
CA PRO A 86 -9.19 -22.35 -3.75
C PRO A 86 -10.70 -22.17 -3.59
N THR A 87 -11.16 -20.96 -3.91
CA THR A 87 -12.58 -20.58 -3.85
C THR A 87 -13.11 -20.15 -5.23
N ALA A 88 -14.42 -20.24 -5.42
CA ALA A 88 -15.05 -19.73 -6.64
C ALA A 88 -14.82 -18.24 -6.86
N LEU A 89 -14.74 -17.44 -5.79
CA LEU A 89 -14.51 -16.00 -5.86
C LEU A 89 -13.19 -15.62 -6.53
N GLU A 90 -12.13 -16.43 -6.35
CA GLU A 90 -10.85 -16.23 -7.04
C GLU A 90 -10.99 -16.36 -8.55
N VAL A 91 -11.77 -17.35 -8.98
CA VAL A 91 -12.03 -17.60 -10.41
C VAL A 91 -12.86 -16.45 -11.00
N GLU A 92 -13.91 -16.02 -10.30
CA GLU A 92 -14.77 -14.92 -10.74
C GLU A 92 -13.99 -13.60 -10.84
N LEU A 93 -13.19 -13.27 -9.85
CA LEU A 93 -12.34 -12.08 -9.86
C LEU A 93 -11.32 -12.14 -11.00
N SER A 94 -10.67 -13.29 -11.20
CA SER A 94 -9.68 -13.46 -12.27
C SER A 94 -10.31 -13.31 -13.66
N LYS A 95 -11.51 -13.84 -13.89
CA LYS A 95 -12.27 -13.64 -15.14
C LYS A 95 -12.59 -12.16 -15.36
N LEU A 96 -13.01 -11.44 -14.31
CA LEU A 96 -13.32 -10.03 -14.40
C LEU A 96 -12.08 -9.19 -14.74
N ILE A 97 -10.92 -9.50 -14.15
CA ILE A 97 -9.66 -8.84 -14.46
C ILE A 97 -9.28 -9.09 -15.92
N ILE A 98 -9.27 -10.33 -16.40
CA ILE A 98 -8.94 -10.68 -17.79
C ILE A 98 -9.88 -9.98 -18.78
N LYS A 99 -11.18 -9.92 -18.48
CA LYS A 99 -12.16 -9.21 -19.30
C LYS A 99 -11.81 -7.73 -19.49
N ASN A 100 -11.29 -7.07 -18.46
CA ASN A 100 -10.92 -5.65 -18.49
C ASN A 100 -9.49 -5.39 -19.00
N PHE A 101 -8.66 -6.41 -19.04
CA PHE A 101 -7.27 -6.35 -19.54
C PHE A 101 -7.04 -7.46 -20.57
N PRO A 102 -7.51 -7.31 -21.82
CA PRO A 102 -7.50 -8.37 -22.83
C PRO A 102 -6.12 -8.94 -23.21
N SER A 103 -5.04 -8.19 -22.92
CA SER A 103 -3.67 -8.66 -23.11
C SER A 103 -3.22 -9.70 -22.06
N MET A 104 -4.00 -9.90 -20.99
CA MET A 104 -3.68 -10.85 -19.92
C MET A 104 -4.33 -12.20 -20.21
N GLY A 105 -3.53 -13.25 -20.38
CA GLY A 105 -4.04 -14.62 -20.51
C GLY A 105 -4.31 -15.31 -19.17
N LYS A 106 -3.59 -14.93 -18.12
CA LYS A 106 -3.68 -15.52 -16.77
C LYS A 106 -3.42 -14.46 -15.70
N VAL A 107 -4.03 -14.66 -14.53
CA VAL A 107 -3.89 -13.79 -13.37
C VAL A 107 -3.46 -14.61 -12.16
N ARG A 108 -2.56 -14.05 -11.36
CA ARG A 108 -2.23 -14.53 -10.02
C ARG A 108 -2.59 -13.46 -9.01
N LEU A 109 -3.42 -13.82 -8.05
CA LEU A 109 -3.78 -12.95 -6.93
C LEU A 109 -2.75 -13.12 -5.79
N VAL A 110 -2.43 -12.02 -5.13
CA VAL A 110 -1.56 -11.94 -3.95
C VAL A 110 -2.14 -10.92 -2.96
N ASN A 111 -1.62 -10.87 -1.74
CA ASN A 111 -2.25 -10.05 -0.69
C ASN A 111 -1.88 -8.56 -0.75
N THR A 112 -0.72 -8.21 -1.32
CA THR A 112 -0.22 -6.83 -1.33
C THR A 112 0.43 -6.45 -2.65
N GLY A 113 0.51 -5.15 -2.93
CA GLY A 113 1.26 -4.63 -4.08
C GLY A 113 2.76 -4.97 -4.02
N ALA A 114 3.34 -5.03 -2.83
CA ALA A 114 4.74 -5.45 -2.66
C ALA A 114 4.94 -6.91 -3.08
N GLU A 115 4.02 -7.80 -2.73
CA GLU A 115 4.05 -9.21 -3.18
C GLU A 115 3.83 -9.32 -4.70
N ALA A 116 2.95 -8.49 -5.25
CA ALA A 116 2.70 -8.46 -6.70
C ALA A 116 3.96 -8.06 -7.47
N THR A 117 4.60 -6.96 -7.10
CA THR A 117 5.83 -6.49 -7.75
C THR A 117 6.99 -7.46 -7.55
N MET A 118 7.16 -8.03 -6.36
CA MET A 118 8.16 -9.07 -6.09
C MET A 118 7.93 -10.30 -6.97
N THR A 119 6.70 -10.75 -7.11
CA THR A 119 6.35 -11.90 -7.94
C THR A 119 6.56 -11.59 -9.41
N ALA A 120 6.16 -10.41 -9.88
CA ALA A 120 6.37 -9.99 -11.27
C ALA A 120 7.86 -9.92 -11.65
N ILE A 121 8.70 -9.36 -10.79
CA ILE A 121 10.15 -9.31 -11.01
C ILE A 121 10.77 -10.72 -11.04
N ARG A 122 10.35 -11.61 -10.14
CA ARG A 122 10.82 -13.02 -10.15
C ARG A 122 10.41 -13.73 -11.43
N LEU A 123 9.16 -13.54 -11.85
CA LEU A 123 8.66 -14.11 -13.10
C LEU A 123 9.43 -13.59 -14.31
N ALA A 124 9.61 -12.29 -14.42
CA ALA A 124 10.35 -11.65 -15.50
C ALA A 124 11.80 -12.16 -15.57
N ARG A 125 12.49 -12.24 -14.44
CA ARG A 125 13.85 -12.80 -14.37
C ARG A 125 13.89 -14.28 -14.73
N GLY A 126 12.92 -15.07 -14.26
CA GLY A 126 12.82 -16.50 -14.59
C GLY A 126 12.60 -16.73 -16.08
N PHE A 127 11.77 -15.94 -16.71
CA PHE A 127 11.44 -16.03 -18.14
C PHE A 127 12.58 -15.53 -19.01
N THR A 128 13.11 -14.32 -18.75
CA THR A 128 14.12 -13.67 -19.61
C THR A 128 15.55 -14.11 -19.34
N LYS A 129 15.82 -14.76 -18.20
CA LYS A 129 17.15 -15.06 -17.65
C LYS A 129 18.02 -13.81 -17.39
N LYS A 130 17.42 -12.61 -17.48
CA LYS A 130 18.10 -11.34 -17.20
C LYS A 130 18.02 -10.98 -15.72
N LYS A 131 19.08 -10.34 -15.20
CA LYS A 131 19.20 -10.00 -13.77
C LYS A 131 18.73 -8.57 -13.44
N LYS A 132 19.00 -7.63 -14.36
CA LYS A 132 18.76 -6.21 -14.16
C LYS A 132 17.28 -5.86 -14.33
N ILE A 133 16.82 -4.90 -13.54
CA ILE A 133 15.51 -4.24 -13.68
C ILE A 133 15.73 -2.74 -13.77
N ILE A 134 14.81 -2.05 -14.41
CA ILE A 134 14.77 -0.59 -14.47
C ILE A 134 13.54 -0.13 -13.67
N LYS A 135 13.69 0.91 -12.88
CA LYS A 135 12.59 1.62 -12.24
C LYS A 135 12.77 3.12 -12.35
N PHE A 136 11.70 3.87 -12.27
CA PHE A 136 11.76 5.32 -12.20
C PHE A 136 12.08 5.81 -10.78
N GLU A 137 12.86 6.89 -10.70
CA GLU A 137 13.13 7.61 -9.46
C GLU A 137 11.83 8.12 -8.85
N GLY A 138 11.74 8.15 -7.54
CA GLY A 138 10.54 8.58 -6.83
C GLY A 138 9.40 7.56 -6.77
N CYS A 139 9.39 6.51 -7.60
CA CYS A 139 8.32 5.52 -7.61
C CYS A 139 8.50 4.47 -6.51
N TYR A 140 7.39 4.19 -5.78
CA TYR A 140 7.35 3.16 -4.75
C TYR A 140 6.79 1.85 -5.30
N HIS A 141 7.49 0.76 -5.07
CA HIS A 141 7.12 -0.59 -5.55
C HIS A 141 7.11 -1.66 -4.45
N GLY A 142 7.04 -1.27 -3.19
CA GLY A 142 7.07 -2.16 -2.04
C GLY A 142 8.31 -1.98 -1.16
N ALA A 143 8.24 -2.48 0.06
CA ALA A 143 9.25 -2.29 1.10
C ALA A 143 10.30 -3.43 1.13
N TYR A 144 10.90 -3.77 -0.02
CA TYR A 144 11.98 -4.75 -0.08
C TYR A 144 13.20 -4.21 -0.82
N SER A 145 14.37 -4.67 -0.43
CA SER A 145 15.67 -4.05 -0.76
C SER A 145 15.90 -3.83 -2.26
N SER A 146 15.41 -4.73 -3.13
CA SER A 146 15.63 -4.61 -4.58
C SER A 146 14.95 -3.39 -5.22
N VAL A 147 13.89 -2.84 -4.65
CA VAL A 147 13.10 -1.74 -5.23
C VAL A 147 13.01 -0.49 -4.37
N LEU A 148 13.50 -0.52 -3.13
CA LEU A 148 13.54 0.65 -2.25
C LEU A 148 14.54 1.72 -2.69
N VAL A 149 15.42 1.42 -3.63
CA VAL A 149 16.44 2.36 -4.12
C VAL A 149 15.77 3.60 -4.70
N LYS A 150 16.13 4.77 -4.19
CA LYS A 150 15.58 6.08 -4.61
C LYS A 150 14.05 6.11 -4.72
N ALA A 151 13.36 5.39 -3.86
CA ALA A 151 11.90 5.45 -3.79
C ALA A 151 11.50 6.75 -3.06
N GLY A 152 10.75 7.62 -3.73
CA GLY A 152 10.20 8.84 -3.16
C GLY A 152 8.96 8.55 -2.33
N SER A 153 9.06 7.76 -1.28
CA SER A 153 7.92 7.46 -0.41
C SER A 153 7.93 8.32 0.86
N GLY A 154 7.00 8.07 1.75
CA GLY A 154 6.83 8.79 3.00
C GLY A 154 8.06 8.91 3.90
N SER A 155 9.13 8.15 3.65
CA SER A 155 10.44 8.38 4.28
C SER A 155 11.05 9.71 3.89
N ALA A 156 10.79 10.21 2.67
CA ALA A 156 11.26 11.53 2.24
C ALA A 156 10.60 12.67 3.03
N HIS A 157 9.36 12.51 3.48
CA HIS A 157 8.65 13.51 4.28
C HIS A 157 9.23 13.70 5.68
N ILE A 158 9.90 12.70 6.20
CA ILE A 158 10.53 12.78 7.56
C ILE A 158 12.06 12.86 7.49
N GLY A 159 12.63 13.03 6.29
CA GLY A 159 14.07 13.20 6.09
C GLY A 159 14.91 11.97 6.41
N ILE A 160 14.29 10.79 6.45
CA ILE A 160 15.00 9.53 6.66
C ILE A 160 15.49 9.01 5.30
N SER A 161 16.79 8.78 5.19
CA SER A 161 17.42 8.10 4.07
C SER A 161 16.76 6.72 3.84
N VAL A 162 16.47 6.38 2.59
CA VAL A 162 15.79 5.14 2.24
C VAL A 162 16.66 3.94 2.62
N SER A 163 16.27 3.22 3.64
CA SER A 163 16.76 1.92 4.09
C SER A 163 18.26 1.80 4.46
N GLU A 164 18.61 2.26 5.65
CA GLU A 164 19.89 1.88 6.27
C GLU A 164 20.04 0.36 6.44
N GLY A 165 18.93 -0.38 6.58
CA GLY A 165 18.89 -1.86 6.65
C GLY A 165 18.83 -2.57 5.31
N GLY A 166 18.88 -1.87 4.18
CA GLY A 166 18.85 -2.49 2.85
C GLY A 166 20.20 -3.07 2.45
N LEU A 167 20.21 -4.32 1.99
CA LEU A 167 21.42 -4.94 1.44
C LEU A 167 21.80 -4.29 0.12
N LYS A 168 23.01 -3.74 0.01
CA LYS A 168 23.54 -3.13 -1.22
C LYS A 168 23.55 -4.12 -2.39
N GLU A 169 23.83 -5.39 -2.12
CA GLU A 169 23.83 -6.48 -3.10
C GLU A 169 22.44 -6.70 -3.71
N ALA A 170 21.38 -6.55 -2.92
CA ALA A 170 20.00 -6.73 -3.40
C ALA A 170 19.60 -5.62 -4.39
N SER A 171 20.14 -4.42 -4.23
CA SER A 171 19.87 -3.25 -5.08
C SER A 171 20.82 -3.14 -6.29
N LYS A 172 21.92 -3.88 -6.31
CA LYS A 172 22.96 -3.82 -7.37
C LYS A 172 22.41 -4.03 -8.80
N ASN A 173 21.34 -4.80 -8.91
CA ASN A 173 20.71 -5.11 -10.19
C ASN A 173 19.50 -4.21 -10.51
N THR A 174 19.30 -3.11 -9.78
CA THR A 174 18.22 -2.16 -10.01
C THR A 174 18.79 -0.85 -10.54
N LEU A 175 18.48 -0.56 -11.80
CA LEU A 175 18.80 0.71 -12.44
C LEU A 175 17.67 1.69 -12.14
N VAL A 176 18.04 2.89 -11.71
CA VAL A 176 17.06 3.97 -11.46
C VAL A 176 17.28 5.04 -12.51
N VAL A 177 16.21 5.39 -13.19
CA VAL A 177 16.21 6.43 -14.23
C VAL A 177 15.23 7.55 -13.86
N PRO A 178 15.49 8.80 -14.28
CA PRO A 178 14.55 9.89 -14.10
C PRO A 178 13.22 9.60 -14.80
N TYR A 179 12.11 10.10 -14.25
CA TYR A 179 10.82 9.98 -14.90
C TYR A 179 10.68 11.05 -15.99
N ASN A 180 10.15 10.66 -17.14
CA ASN A 180 9.91 11.55 -18.28
C ASN A 180 11.16 12.28 -18.80
N ASP A 181 12.32 11.64 -18.72
CA ASP A 181 13.60 12.10 -19.23
C ASP A 181 14.07 11.13 -20.32
N SER A 182 14.25 11.63 -21.55
CA SER A 182 14.64 10.86 -22.72
C SER A 182 16.15 10.93 -23.04
N GLN A 183 16.95 11.61 -22.19
CA GLN A 183 18.39 11.75 -22.39
C GLN A 183 19.22 10.60 -21.82
#